data_74c2c61c8d0b293bea1635ad46336add
#
_entry.id   74c2c61c8d0b293bea1635ad46336add
#
_cell.length_a   1.000
_cell.length_b   1.000
_cell.length_c   1.000
_cell.angle_alpha   90.00
_cell.angle_beta   90.00
_cell.angle_gamma   90.00
#
_symmetry.space_group_name_H-M   'P 1'
#
loop_
_entity.id
_entity.type
_entity.pdbx_description
1 polymer ?
#
loop_
_entity_poly.entity_id
_entity_poly.type
_entity_poly.pdbx_seq_one_letter_code
_entity_poly.pdbx_strand_id
1 'polypeptide(L)'
;MSDETFRPMTRRGVLLGGLAATAVGAAGTLAAAGPSSAGPLVATPTASGSPLADPTSRPHRYFAFDTGIWNGHRGMANCQIEMGSFVKDVDHNPLFREGIFENPRLPWEPRFDNGYPNVFWDPEHKKFRCYYTLFLRDPASLNTSPEKRSGRDYVIANRETGCCYAESTDGVHWTKPKLGLVSFDGSKDNNILFEHVQGTSVLYDPADPDPTRRYKLITLREAGGTSLCVAFSSDGIHFSDLKPWPANSPSPGADCHNLVFRDSRTNEYVLITRLWDSNIRVSAMSRSTDFINWSKPVEVHRGNGFDSQIYSMPVFEYGDLYVGLASLYRDGDTTLPHYDTVDLALQWSINLTEWNNVAPEDSTFIPHGKGMGKYPRGEFDSSVIFSSIPVEIEERLYFYYMGGKGPHTGWRESALGRGYIEKDKFACYGSRTGNRPSSLTSQGFNFFGENVELLVDIEDGGWVKVDLMNQGGTVVQKGFEADNSTLRDLGNGWHQLTWHNSSVMNLNRESFYAMRITMQKAKLWAIQGDLYVRPLKYAKP
;
A
#
# COMPACT_ATOMS: atom_id res chain seq x y z
N MET A 1 16.39 -7.01 40.68
CA MET A 1 16.82 -8.26 40.08
C MET A 1 15.61 -9.17 40.11
N SER A 2 14.76 -9.12 39.11
CA SER A 2 13.68 -10.07 38.92
C SER A 2 13.57 -10.28 37.40
N ASP A 3 13.90 -11.49 37.01
CA ASP A 3 13.92 -12.04 35.69
C ASP A 3 12.48 -12.16 35.17
N GLU A 4 12.04 -11.25 34.30
CA GLU A 4 10.82 -11.45 33.53
C GLU A 4 11.18 -12.06 32.19
N THR A 5 11.20 -13.38 32.17
CA THR A 5 11.30 -14.19 30.97
C THR A 5 10.05 -13.99 30.12
N PHE A 6 10.21 -13.35 28.97
CA PHE A 6 9.20 -13.29 27.92
C PHE A 6 8.87 -14.73 27.46
N ARG A 7 7.72 -15.24 27.84
CA ARG A 7 7.15 -16.46 27.30
C ARG A 7 6.37 -16.13 26.00
N PRO A 8 6.42 -16.97 24.97
CA PRO A 8 5.55 -16.80 23.83
C PRO A 8 4.09 -16.87 24.31
N MET A 9 3.31 -15.83 24.04
CA MET A 9 1.90 -15.76 24.42
C MET A 9 1.10 -16.81 23.63
N THR A 10 0.71 -17.87 24.31
CA THR A 10 -0.36 -18.72 23.82
C THR A 10 -1.70 -18.00 24.01
N ARG A 11 -2.69 -18.27 23.14
CA ARG A 11 -4.05 -17.67 23.15
C ARG A 11 -4.70 -17.52 24.55
N ARG A 12 -4.28 -18.28 25.55
CA ARG A 12 -4.78 -18.21 26.94
C ARG A 12 -4.08 -17.19 27.83
N GLY A 13 -2.91 -16.66 27.47
CA GLY A 13 -2.15 -15.69 28.27
C GLY A 13 -2.57 -14.24 28.08
N VAL A 14 -3.27 -13.90 27.02
CA VAL A 14 -3.67 -12.52 26.68
C VAL A 14 -4.88 -12.04 27.47
N LEU A 15 -5.68 -12.95 28.06
CA LEU A 15 -6.90 -12.62 28.80
C LEU A 15 -6.68 -12.25 30.28
N LEU A 16 -5.46 -12.31 30.81
CA LEU A 16 -5.18 -12.10 32.24
C LEU A 16 -4.28 -10.87 32.57
N GLY A 17 -3.99 -10.03 31.58
CA GLY A 17 -3.11 -8.85 31.74
C GLY A 17 -3.79 -7.49 31.92
N GLY A 18 -5.09 -7.42 32.09
CA GLY A 18 -5.78 -6.14 32.17
C GLY A 18 -6.82 -6.11 33.28
N LEU A 19 -6.43 -5.88 34.51
CA LEU A 19 -7.27 -5.30 35.57
C LEU A 19 -6.52 -5.37 36.91
N ALA A 20 -5.83 -4.32 37.28
CA ALA A 20 -5.56 -3.98 38.65
C ALA A 20 -5.49 -2.45 38.77
N ALA A 21 -6.65 -1.83 38.91
CA ALA A 21 -6.77 -0.49 39.47
C ALA A 21 -7.42 -0.66 40.84
N THR A 22 -6.63 -0.44 41.86
CA THR A 22 -7.05 -0.42 43.27
C THR A 22 -8.00 0.74 43.51
N ALA A 23 -9.22 0.42 43.91
CA ALA A 23 -10.17 1.37 44.46
C ALA A 23 -9.84 1.62 45.94
N VAL A 24 -9.52 2.86 46.28
CA VAL A 24 -9.58 3.36 47.65
C VAL A 24 -10.89 4.13 47.78
N GLY A 25 -11.78 3.64 48.62
CA GLY A 25 -13.06 4.26 48.90
C GLY A 25 -12.91 5.47 49.83
N ALA A 26 -13.67 6.52 49.55
CA ALA A 26 -14.06 7.52 50.55
C ALA A 26 -15.52 7.87 50.31
N ALA A 27 -16.33 7.65 51.32
CA ALA A 27 -17.72 8.05 51.39
C ALA A 27 -17.83 9.57 51.55
N GLY A 28 -18.66 10.22 50.73
CA GLY A 28 -18.96 11.64 50.83
C GLY A 28 -20.33 11.95 50.24
N THR A 29 -21.17 12.47 51.06
CA THR A 29 -22.55 12.92 51.02
C THR A 29 -23.05 13.55 49.73
N LEU A 30 -24.31 13.16 49.37
CA LEU A 30 -25.13 13.79 48.34
C LEU A 30 -25.46 15.27 48.68
N ALA A 31 -25.14 16.16 47.77
CA ALA A 31 -25.73 17.49 47.69
C ALA A 31 -26.28 17.70 46.27
N ALA A 32 -27.53 18.12 46.16
CA ALA A 32 -28.22 18.42 44.93
C ALA A 32 -27.59 19.64 44.25
N ALA A 33 -27.21 19.50 42.99
CA ALA A 33 -26.73 20.59 42.16
C ALA A 33 -27.77 20.97 41.11
N GLY A 34 -28.08 22.26 41.05
CA GLY A 34 -28.94 22.90 40.04
C GLY A 34 -28.28 22.96 38.62
N PRO A 35 -28.98 23.52 37.61
CA PRO A 35 -28.58 23.36 36.23
C PRO A 35 -27.30 24.12 35.92
N SER A 36 -26.29 23.39 35.46
CA SER A 36 -25.01 23.90 35.00
C SER A 36 -25.13 24.42 33.58
N SER A 37 -24.74 25.67 33.37
CA SER A 37 -24.58 26.35 32.11
C SER A 37 -23.60 25.60 31.21
N ALA A 38 -23.99 25.37 29.95
CA ALA A 38 -23.14 24.83 28.89
C ALA A 38 -21.88 25.70 28.71
N GLY A 39 -20.71 25.13 28.95
CA GLY A 39 -19.44 25.75 28.57
C GLY A 39 -19.28 25.75 27.03
N PRO A 40 -18.41 26.61 26.49
CA PRO A 40 -18.25 26.75 25.05
C PRO A 40 -17.76 25.45 24.44
N LEU A 41 -18.49 24.97 23.42
CA LEU A 41 -18.06 23.91 22.53
C LEU A 41 -16.69 24.29 21.94
N VAL A 42 -15.67 23.54 22.28
CA VAL A 42 -14.39 23.62 21.59
C VAL A 42 -14.66 23.23 20.15
N ALA A 43 -14.57 24.20 19.26
CA ALA A 43 -14.70 23.99 17.83
C ALA A 43 -13.64 22.97 17.40
N THR A 44 -14.08 21.85 16.87
CA THR A 44 -13.23 20.96 16.07
C THR A 44 -12.58 21.81 14.98
N PRO A 45 -11.25 21.70 14.75
CA PRO A 45 -10.63 22.39 13.64
C PRO A 45 -11.33 21.95 12.36
N THR A 46 -12.10 22.85 11.76
CA THR A 46 -12.57 22.72 10.40
C THR A 46 -11.33 22.63 9.55
N ALA A 47 -11.11 21.49 8.90
CA ALA A 47 -10.16 21.39 7.82
C ALA A 47 -10.51 22.51 6.84
N SER A 48 -9.65 23.51 6.73
CA SER A 48 -9.71 24.48 5.65
C SER A 48 -9.38 23.71 4.39
N GLY A 49 -10.42 23.15 3.73
CA GLY A 49 -10.25 22.51 2.45
C GLY A 49 -9.61 23.52 1.51
N SER A 50 -8.47 23.18 0.95
CA SER A 50 -7.98 23.86 -0.24
C SER A 50 -9.12 23.88 -1.25
N PRO A 51 -9.35 25.00 -1.96
CA PRO A 51 -10.37 25.03 -2.99
C PRO A 51 -10.14 23.83 -3.90
N LEU A 52 -11.18 23.00 -4.08
CA LEU A 52 -11.13 21.86 -4.98
C LEU A 52 -10.51 22.34 -6.29
N ALA A 53 -9.41 21.74 -6.69
CA ALA A 53 -8.76 22.10 -7.94
C ALA A 53 -9.81 22.04 -9.06
N ASP A 54 -9.78 23.01 -9.96
CA ASP A 54 -10.67 23.05 -11.11
C ASP A 54 -10.57 21.70 -11.84
N PRO A 55 -11.65 20.91 -11.92
CA PRO A 55 -11.59 19.58 -12.54
C PRO A 55 -11.23 19.64 -14.04
N THR A 56 -11.31 20.82 -14.66
CA THR A 56 -10.90 21.00 -16.06
C THR A 56 -9.44 21.39 -16.23
N SER A 57 -8.69 21.48 -15.12
CA SER A 57 -7.28 21.93 -15.14
C SER A 57 -6.29 20.89 -15.70
N ARG A 58 -6.68 19.62 -15.76
CA ARG A 58 -5.89 18.52 -16.30
C ARG A 58 -6.76 17.38 -16.80
N PRO A 59 -6.27 16.53 -17.72
CA PRO A 59 -6.90 15.24 -18.02
C PRO A 59 -7.00 14.34 -16.78
N HIS A 60 -8.04 13.52 -16.74
CA HIS A 60 -8.29 12.57 -15.66
C HIS A 60 -8.08 11.13 -16.13
N ARG A 61 -7.77 10.23 -15.20
CA ARG A 61 -7.66 8.79 -15.44
C ARG A 61 -8.43 8.01 -14.39
N TYR A 62 -9.39 7.23 -14.85
CA TYR A 62 -10.27 6.40 -14.05
C TYR A 62 -10.04 4.93 -14.37
N PHE A 63 -9.81 4.11 -13.36
CA PHE A 63 -9.63 2.67 -13.54
C PHE A 63 -10.96 1.94 -13.54
N ALA A 64 -11.06 0.88 -14.33
CA ALA A 64 -12.28 0.10 -14.43
C ALA A 64 -12.72 -0.52 -13.09
N PHE A 65 -11.78 -0.85 -12.22
CA PHE A 65 -12.07 -1.38 -10.88
C PHE A 65 -12.61 -0.33 -9.90
N ASP A 66 -12.53 0.96 -10.19
CA ASP A 66 -13.21 1.99 -9.41
C ASP A 66 -14.72 1.86 -9.59
N THR A 67 -15.36 1.20 -8.63
CA THR A 67 -16.82 1.03 -8.66
C THR A 67 -17.58 2.33 -8.54
N GLY A 68 -16.95 3.41 -8.14
CA GLY A 68 -17.55 4.75 -8.04
C GLY A 68 -17.86 5.40 -9.39
N ILE A 69 -17.16 4.99 -10.47
CA ILE A 69 -17.42 5.52 -11.81
C ILE A 69 -18.59 4.82 -12.53
N TRP A 70 -19.08 3.70 -12.00
CA TRP A 70 -20.13 2.92 -12.65
C TRP A 70 -21.51 3.18 -12.03
N ASN A 71 -22.56 3.04 -12.84
CA ASN A 71 -23.94 3.23 -12.41
C ASN A 71 -24.51 2.01 -11.65
N GLY A 72 -23.72 1.51 -10.69
CA GLY A 72 -24.06 0.38 -9.84
C GLY A 72 -24.40 -0.91 -10.62
N HIS A 73 -25.05 -1.85 -9.97
CA HIS A 73 -25.41 -3.13 -10.57
C HIS A 73 -26.35 -3.04 -11.79
N ARG A 74 -27.12 -1.95 -11.91
CA ARG A 74 -28.02 -1.73 -13.06
C ARG A 74 -27.27 -1.36 -14.34
N GLY A 75 -26.04 -0.84 -14.19
CA GLY A 75 -25.19 -0.48 -15.31
C GLY A 75 -24.27 -1.60 -15.81
N MET A 76 -24.30 -2.78 -15.19
CA MET A 76 -23.39 -3.87 -15.52
C MET A 76 -24.15 -5.10 -15.97
N ALA A 77 -23.81 -5.63 -17.15
CA ALA A 77 -24.37 -6.87 -17.68
C ALA A 77 -23.27 -7.81 -18.16
N ASN A 78 -23.29 -9.05 -17.71
CA ASN A 78 -22.32 -10.10 -18.07
C ASN A 78 -20.86 -9.72 -17.84
N CYS A 79 -20.57 -8.87 -16.83
CA CYS A 79 -19.22 -8.42 -16.48
C CYS A 79 -18.71 -9.16 -15.25
N GLN A 80 -17.40 -9.38 -15.22
CA GLN A 80 -16.68 -9.79 -14.03
C GLN A 80 -15.37 -9.00 -13.95
N ILE A 81 -14.91 -8.78 -12.71
CA ILE A 81 -13.60 -8.19 -12.45
C ILE A 81 -12.54 -9.28 -12.53
N GLU A 82 -11.42 -8.96 -13.15
CA GLU A 82 -10.25 -9.82 -13.28
C GLU A 82 -9.02 -9.03 -12.86
N MET A 83 -8.19 -9.61 -11.97
CA MET A 83 -6.91 -9.01 -11.61
C MET A 83 -5.95 -9.02 -12.79
N GLY A 84 -5.14 -7.97 -12.89
CA GLY A 84 -4.02 -7.91 -13.82
C GLY A 84 -2.99 -9.00 -13.52
N SER A 85 -2.32 -9.47 -14.57
CA SER A 85 -1.29 -10.49 -14.44
C SER A 85 -0.03 -9.90 -13.78
N PHE A 86 0.27 -10.32 -12.55
CA PHE A 86 1.54 -10.02 -11.92
C PHE A 86 2.60 -11.01 -12.43
N VAL A 87 3.64 -10.48 -13.07
CA VAL A 87 4.74 -11.28 -13.64
C VAL A 87 5.95 -11.19 -12.72
N LYS A 88 6.30 -12.31 -12.08
CA LYS A 88 7.53 -12.39 -11.28
C LYS A 88 8.76 -12.40 -12.20
N ASP A 89 9.81 -11.70 -11.80
CA ASP A 89 11.11 -11.71 -12.50
C ASP A 89 11.88 -12.99 -12.14
N VAL A 90 11.46 -14.10 -12.75
CA VAL A 90 11.99 -15.43 -12.41
C VAL A 90 13.46 -15.61 -12.74
N ASP A 91 13.98 -14.82 -13.69
CA ASP A 91 15.37 -14.92 -14.14
C ASP A 91 16.34 -14.28 -13.13
N HIS A 92 15.86 -13.34 -12.32
CA HIS A 92 16.69 -12.58 -11.38
C HIS A 92 16.32 -12.81 -9.90
N ASN A 93 15.09 -13.30 -9.63
CA ASN A 93 14.65 -13.51 -8.25
C ASN A 93 15.31 -14.74 -7.59
N PRO A 94 15.70 -14.65 -6.34
CA PRO A 94 15.69 -13.46 -5.50
C PRO A 94 16.87 -12.55 -5.81
N LEU A 95 16.65 -11.22 -5.71
CA LEU A 95 17.65 -10.18 -6.00
C LEU A 95 18.78 -10.17 -4.97
N PHE A 96 18.45 -10.34 -3.70
CA PHE A 96 19.40 -10.63 -2.62
C PHE A 96 18.70 -11.33 -1.44
N ARG A 97 19.51 -12.03 -0.64
CA ARG A 97 19.05 -12.82 0.52
C ARG A 97 19.59 -12.25 1.82
N GLU A 98 19.16 -12.86 2.93
CA GLU A 98 19.78 -12.64 4.23
C GLU A 98 21.29 -12.84 4.16
N GLY A 99 22.05 -11.91 4.72
CA GLY A 99 23.51 -11.86 4.57
C GLY A 99 24.26 -13.08 5.09
N ILE A 100 23.64 -13.85 5.99
CA ILE A 100 24.24 -15.12 6.44
C ILE A 100 24.33 -16.19 5.34
N PHE A 101 23.59 -16.02 4.25
CA PHE A 101 23.62 -16.90 3.07
C PHE A 101 24.45 -16.32 1.92
N GLU A 102 25.02 -15.12 2.09
CA GLU A 102 25.88 -14.47 1.10
C GLU A 102 27.32 -14.97 1.17
N ASN A 103 28.09 -14.71 0.09
CA ASN A 103 29.52 -14.98 0.05
C ASN A 103 30.27 -13.74 -0.48
N PRO A 104 31.01 -13.01 0.37
CA PRO A 104 31.27 -13.30 1.78
C PRO A 104 30.04 -13.11 2.68
N ARG A 105 29.98 -13.87 3.77
CA ARG A 105 28.88 -13.81 4.75
C ARG A 105 28.83 -12.45 5.44
N LEU A 106 27.61 -11.89 5.60
CA LEU A 106 27.36 -10.66 6.32
C LEU A 106 26.72 -10.99 7.70
N PRO A 107 27.48 -10.96 8.77
CA PRO A 107 27.00 -11.44 10.08
C PRO A 107 25.92 -10.55 10.71
N TRP A 108 25.77 -9.31 10.28
CA TRP A 108 24.73 -8.37 10.74
C TRP A 108 23.41 -8.51 10.00
N GLU A 109 23.27 -9.46 9.10
CA GLU A 109 22.03 -9.77 8.40
C GLU A 109 21.60 -11.22 8.60
N PRO A 110 21.36 -11.65 9.85
CA PRO A 110 20.99 -13.04 10.13
C PRO A 110 19.55 -13.37 9.78
N ARG A 111 18.64 -12.35 9.76
CA ARG A 111 17.22 -12.54 9.48
C ARG A 111 16.59 -11.22 9.04
N PHE A 112 16.05 -11.18 7.83
CA PHE A 112 15.29 -10.03 7.35
C PHE A 112 13.90 -9.92 7.96
N ASP A 113 13.35 -11.01 8.43
CA ASP A 113 11.98 -11.08 8.95
C ASP A 113 10.96 -10.56 7.92
N ASN A 114 10.20 -9.51 8.24
CA ASN A 114 9.26 -8.89 7.30
C ASN A 114 9.97 -7.98 6.27
N GLY A 115 11.17 -7.53 6.58
CA GLY A 115 12.01 -6.69 5.73
C GLY A 115 11.50 -5.29 5.48
N TYR A 116 10.18 -5.12 5.31
CA TYR A 116 9.54 -3.84 4.99
C TYR A 116 10.32 -3.03 3.97
N PRO A 117 10.51 -3.55 2.74
CA PRO A 117 11.38 -2.91 1.76
C PRO A 117 10.79 -1.57 1.34
N ASN A 118 11.62 -0.53 1.34
CA ASN A 118 11.28 0.77 0.82
C ASN A 118 12.22 1.05 -0.36
N VAL A 119 11.72 0.80 -1.57
CA VAL A 119 12.50 0.90 -2.81
C VAL A 119 11.95 2.04 -3.66
N PHE A 120 12.85 2.90 -4.13
CA PHE A 120 12.52 3.94 -5.11
C PHE A 120 13.71 4.28 -6.00
N TRP A 121 13.42 4.87 -7.18
CA TRP A 121 14.42 5.46 -8.05
C TRP A 121 14.80 6.85 -7.54
N ASP A 122 16.06 7.09 -7.35
CA ASP A 122 16.63 8.38 -6.99
C ASP A 122 17.18 9.06 -8.25
N PRO A 123 16.49 10.04 -8.83
CA PRO A 123 16.90 10.68 -10.07
C PRO A 123 18.13 11.59 -9.89
N GLU A 124 18.36 12.10 -8.67
CA GLU A 124 19.51 12.97 -8.37
C GLU A 124 20.81 12.16 -8.38
N HIS A 125 20.78 10.95 -7.82
CA HIS A 125 21.96 10.08 -7.76
C HIS A 125 21.95 8.98 -8.83
N LYS A 126 20.90 8.91 -9.68
CA LYS A 126 20.72 7.93 -10.78
C LYS A 126 20.90 6.49 -10.32
N LYS A 127 20.19 6.13 -9.25
CA LYS A 127 20.22 4.79 -8.68
C LYS A 127 18.88 4.43 -8.02
N PHE A 128 18.61 3.16 -7.94
CA PHE A 128 17.61 2.60 -7.05
C PHE A 128 18.19 2.55 -5.64
N ARG A 129 17.39 2.94 -4.67
CA ARG A 129 17.69 2.82 -3.25
C ARG A 129 16.75 1.82 -2.63
N CYS A 130 17.25 0.99 -1.72
CA CYS A 130 16.47 0.08 -0.90
C CYS A 130 16.85 0.26 0.56
N TYR A 131 15.89 0.67 1.38
CA TYR A 131 15.99 0.68 2.83
C TYR A 131 15.16 -0.49 3.34
N TYR A 132 15.74 -1.31 4.22
CA TYR A 132 15.05 -2.49 4.72
C TYR A 132 15.33 -2.72 6.19
N THR A 133 14.30 -3.16 6.89
CA THR A 133 14.37 -3.48 8.33
C THR A 133 14.73 -4.95 8.51
N LEU A 134 15.49 -5.24 9.56
CA LEU A 134 15.91 -6.61 9.86
C LEU A 134 16.24 -6.77 11.35
N PHE A 135 16.49 -8.01 11.77
CA PHE A 135 17.20 -8.27 13.00
C PHE A 135 18.71 -8.26 12.71
N LEU A 136 19.42 -7.27 13.26
CA LEU A 136 20.89 -7.20 13.20
C LEU A 136 21.53 -8.33 14.01
N ARG A 137 20.85 -8.72 15.10
CA ARG A 137 21.19 -9.89 15.90
C ARG A 137 19.97 -10.78 16.03
N ASP A 138 20.15 -12.06 15.71
CA ASP A 138 19.18 -13.12 15.96
C ASP A 138 19.93 -14.41 16.30
N PRO A 139 20.18 -14.66 17.61
CA PRO A 139 20.94 -15.83 18.03
C PRO A 139 20.36 -17.16 17.55
N ALA A 140 19.03 -17.26 17.41
CA ALA A 140 18.40 -18.45 16.88
C ALA A 140 18.82 -18.72 15.43
N SER A 141 18.76 -17.73 14.55
CA SER A 141 19.17 -17.87 13.14
C SER A 141 20.68 -18.04 12.98
N LEU A 142 21.49 -17.38 13.80
CA LEU A 142 22.96 -17.49 13.75
C LEU A 142 23.47 -18.89 14.18
N ASN A 143 22.83 -19.49 15.18
CA ASN A 143 23.29 -20.73 15.81
C ASN A 143 22.57 -21.99 15.31
N THR A 144 21.53 -21.84 14.46
CA THR A 144 20.78 -22.98 13.92
C THR A 144 20.82 -22.94 12.39
N SER A 145 21.63 -23.81 11.81
CA SER A 145 21.70 -23.93 10.35
C SER A 145 20.37 -24.42 9.76
N PRO A 146 20.04 -24.05 8.52
CA PRO A 146 18.75 -24.38 7.89
C PRO A 146 18.36 -25.86 7.98
N GLU A 147 19.34 -26.75 7.83
CA GLU A 147 19.13 -28.21 7.87
C GLU A 147 18.67 -28.70 9.25
N LYS A 148 19.00 -27.92 10.30
CA LYS A 148 18.68 -28.25 11.71
C LYS A 148 17.39 -27.57 12.19
N ARG A 149 16.74 -26.76 11.36
CA ARG A 149 15.52 -26.01 11.73
C ARG A 149 14.26 -26.87 11.69
N SER A 150 14.23 -27.88 10.83
CA SER A 150 13.07 -28.79 10.72
C SER A 150 12.76 -29.50 12.02
N GLY A 151 11.49 -29.45 12.46
CA GLY A 151 11.04 -30.06 13.71
C GLY A 151 11.49 -29.35 15.00
N ARG A 152 12.04 -28.14 14.90
CA ARG A 152 12.40 -27.29 16.03
C ARG A 152 11.57 -26.01 16.03
N ASP A 153 11.19 -25.56 17.20
CA ASP A 153 10.52 -24.27 17.34
C ASP A 153 11.54 -23.13 17.14
N TYR A 154 11.08 -22.06 16.51
CA TYR A 154 11.83 -20.82 16.46
C TYR A 154 11.71 -20.09 17.80
N VAL A 155 12.84 -19.81 18.43
CA VAL A 155 12.88 -19.17 19.75
C VAL A 155 13.23 -17.70 19.58
N ILE A 156 12.30 -16.84 19.96
CA ILE A 156 12.48 -15.39 20.00
C ILE A 156 13.20 -15.02 21.29
N ALA A 157 14.48 -14.75 21.22
CA ALA A 157 15.25 -14.29 22.40
C ALA A 157 16.42 -13.42 21.95
N ASN A 158 16.66 -12.31 22.66
CA ASN A 158 17.83 -11.43 22.47
C ASN A 158 18.03 -10.95 21.02
N ARG A 159 16.92 -10.60 20.34
CA ARG A 159 16.96 -10.02 18.99
C ARG A 159 17.20 -8.52 19.10
N GLU A 160 17.97 -7.99 18.16
CA GLU A 160 18.21 -6.56 18.02
C GLU A 160 17.80 -6.14 16.61
N THR A 161 16.95 -5.13 16.51
CA THR A 161 16.44 -4.61 15.24
C THR A 161 17.36 -3.55 14.65
N GLY A 162 17.23 -3.31 13.35
CA GLY A 162 17.93 -2.23 12.69
C GLY A 162 17.42 -1.99 11.27
N CYS A 163 17.99 -1.00 10.64
CA CYS A 163 17.75 -0.64 9.25
C CYS A 163 19.06 -0.70 8.47
N CYS A 164 19.04 -1.43 7.36
CA CYS A 164 20.15 -1.51 6.41
C CYS A 164 19.79 -0.85 5.07
N TYR A 165 20.81 -0.63 4.28
CA TYR A 165 20.73 0.01 2.98
C TYR A 165 21.37 -0.84 1.88
N ALA A 166 20.72 -0.86 0.72
CA ALA A 166 21.29 -1.38 -0.51
C ALA A 166 20.97 -0.45 -1.68
N GLU A 167 21.78 -0.49 -2.74
CA GLU A 167 21.59 0.32 -3.93
C GLU A 167 21.86 -0.46 -5.20
N SER A 168 21.27 -0.01 -6.32
CA SER A 168 21.42 -0.61 -7.63
C SER A 168 21.34 0.45 -8.72
N THR A 169 22.04 0.27 -9.84
CA THR A 169 21.94 1.14 -11.02
C THR A 169 20.88 0.66 -12.01
N ASP A 170 20.45 -0.60 -11.93
CA ASP A 170 19.54 -1.25 -12.88
C ASP A 170 18.29 -1.86 -12.21
N GLY A 171 18.24 -1.82 -10.87
CA GLY A 171 17.15 -2.42 -10.10
C GLY A 171 17.19 -3.95 -10.02
N VAL A 172 18.25 -4.59 -10.53
CA VAL A 172 18.47 -6.04 -10.54
C VAL A 172 19.69 -6.41 -9.71
N HIS A 173 20.83 -5.80 -10.03
CA HIS A 173 22.09 -6.06 -9.35
C HIS A 173 22.27 -5.09 -8.20
N TRP A 174 22.17 -5.60 -6.98
CA TRP A 174 22.20 -4.80 -5.76
C TRP A 174 23.54 -4.90 -5.06
N THR A 175 24.02 -3.77 -4.58
CA THR A 175 25.20 -3.68 -3.73
C THR A 175 24.82 -3.19 -2.34
N LYS A 176 25.56 -3.67 -1.33
CA LYS A 176 25.43 -3.28 0.08
C LYS A 176 26.71 -2.51 0.46
N PRO A 177 26.73 -1.19 0.30
CA PRO A 177 27.94 -0.38 0.47
C PRO A 177 28.38 -0.32 1.94
N LYS A 178 29.68 -0.16 2.18
CA LYS A 178 30.23 0.12 3.51
C LYS A 178 29.95 1.59 3.84
N LEU A 179 28.97 1.85 4.71
CA LEU A 179 28.52 3.20 5.03
C LEU A 179 29.41 3.90 6.07
N GLY A 180 30.10 3.15 6.92
CA GLY A 180 30.95 3.72 7.96
C GLY A 180 30.19 4.35 9.14
N LEU A 181 28.89 4.16 9.24
CA LEU A 181 28.02 4.85 10.21
C LEU A 181 27.97 4.12 11.55
N VAL A 182 27.64 2.85 11.54
CA VAL A 182 27.37 2.04 12.74
C VAL A 182 28.50 1.05 12.98
N SER A 183 28.94 0.90 14.24
CA SER A 183 29.95 -0.11 14.60
C SER A 183 29.25 -1.40 14.99
N PHE A 184 29.45 -2.45 14.20
CA PHE A 184 28.95 -3.80 14.49
C PHE A 184 30.15 -4.72 14.79
N ASP A 185 30.21 -5.28 15.97
CA ASP A 185 31.32 -6.15 16.46
C ASP A 185 32.72 -5.55 16.22
N GLY A 186 32.83 -4.21 16.41
CA GLY A 186 34.08 -3.48 16.31
C GLY A 186 34.44 -3.02 14.89
N SER A 187 33.65 -3.31 13.88
CA SER A 187 33.85 -2.85 12.49
C SER A 187 32.71 -1.95 12.02
N LYS A 188 33.06 -0.92 11.26
CA LYS A 188 32.10 -0.05 10.53
C LYS A 188 31.98 -0.45 9.05
N ASP A 189 32.59 -1.52 8.62
CA ASP A 189 32.57 -2.02 7.26
C ASP A 189 31.25 -2.77 6.97
N ASN A 190 30.12 -2.06 7.14
CA ASN A 190 28.78 -2.58 6.97
C ASN A 190 27.84 -1.54 6.32
N ASN A 191 26.64 -1.99 5.95
CA ASN A 191 25.58 -1.17 5.34
C ASN A 191 24.46 -0.80 6.33
N ILE A 192 24.73 -0.80 7.63
CA ILE A 192 23.76 -0.45 8.67
C ILE A 192 23.59 1.08 8.73
N LEU A 193 22.35 1.54 8.62
CA LEU A 193 21.99 2.96 8.81
C LEU A 193 21.67 3.28 10.27
N PHE A 194 20.90 2.43 10.93
CA PHE A 194 20.46 2.63 12.31
C PHE A 194 20.34 1.28 13.02
N GLU A 195 20.66 1.29 14.32
CA GLU A 195 20.37 0.21 15.28
C GLU A 195 19.12 0.55 16.08
N HIS A 196 18.46 -0.46 16.63
CA HIS A 196 17.28 -0.36 17.50
C HIS A 196 16.11 0.40 16.86
N VAL A 197 15.90 0.18 15.57
CA VAL A 197 14.80 0.75 14.79
C VAL A 197 14.08 -0.33 13.99
N GLN A 198 12.78 -0.09 13.72
CA GLN A 198 11.96 -1.01 12.95
C GLN A 198 10.93 -0.28 12.10
N GLY A 199 10.49 -0.90 10.98
CA GLY A 199 9.43 -0.36 10.14
C GLY A 199 9.81 0.98 9.50
N THR A 200 11.05 1.09 9.05
CA THR A 200 11.61 2.32 8.47
C THR A 200 11.08 2.56 7.07
N SER A 201 10.75 3.81 6.78
CA SER A 201 10.45 4.30 5.44
C SER A 201 11.21 5.61 5.18
N VAL A 202 11.66 5.79 3.95
CA VAL A 202 12.33 7.01 3.48
C VAL A 202 11.57 7.56 2.28
N LEU A 203 11.20 8.84 2.38
CA LEU A 203 10.59 9.62 1.31
C LEU A 203 11.66 10.52 0.67
N TYR A 204 11.83 10.43 -0.64
CA TYR A 204 12.54 11.45 -1.43
C TYR A 204 11.56 12.57 -1.80
N ASP A 205 11.82 13.78 -1.30
CA ASP A 205 10.98 14.97 -1.51
C ASP A 205 11.82 16.12 -2.10
N PRO A 206 12.03 16.12 -3.41
CA PRO A 206 12.80 17.17 -4.08
C PRO A 206 12.11 18.55 -4.02
N ALA A 207 10.83 18.60 -3.67
CA ALA A 207 10.06 19.83 -3.56
C ALA A 207 10.23 20.53 -2.19
N ASP A 208 10.89 19.91 -1.21
CA ASP A 208 11.21 20.60 0.05
C ASP A 208 12.20 21.75 -0.25
N PRO A 209 11.90 23.01 0.17
CA PRO A 209 12.77 24.15 -0.06
C PRO A 209 14.12 24.04 0.67
N ASP A 210 14.21 23.25 1.74
CA ASP A 210 15.44 22.98 2.47
C ASP A 210 16.14 21.74 1.91
N PRO A 211 17.28 21.89 1.21
CA PRO A 211 18.00 20.77 0.62
C PRO A 211 18.51 19.75 1.65
N THR A 212 18.67 20.14 2.92
CA THR A 212 19.07 19.22 3.99
C THR A 212 17.95 18.28 4.41
N ARG A 213 16.74 18.48 3.89
CA ARG A 213 15.52 17.72 4.21
C ARG A 213 14.94 16.96 3.01
N ARG A 214 15.68 16.85 1.91
CA ARG A 214 15.23 16.14 0.70
C ARG A 214 14.87 14.68 0.94
N TYR A 215 15.58 14.02 1.84
CA TYR A 215 15.24 12.67 2.28
C TYR A 215 14.68 12.74 3.70
N LYS A 216 13.48 12.21 3.86
CA LYS A 216 12.73 12.22 5.11
C LYS A 216 12.51 10.80 5.56
N LEU A 217 13.02 10.48 6.75
CA LEU A 217 12.91 9.15 7.32
C LEU A 217 11.89 9.14 8.45
N ILE A 218 11.06 8.10 8.50
CA ILE A 218 10.24 7.75 9.65
C ILE A 218 10.54 6.31 10.06
N THR A 219 10.62 6.05 11.36
CA THR A 219 10.95 4.74 11.89
C THR A 219 10.42 4.58 13.31
N LEU A 220 10.11 3.36 13.73
CA LEU A 220 9.86 3.04 15.13
C LEU A 220 11.22 2.89 15.83
N ARG A 221 11.45 3.68 16.87
CA ARG A 221 12.62 3.53 17.76
C ARG A 221 12.25 2.64 18.93
N GLU A 222 13.07 1.63 19.20
CA GLU A 222 12.86 0.69 20.31
C GLU A 222 13.73 1.02 21.53
N ALA A 223 14.85 1.69 21.37
CA ALA A 223 15.71 2.08 22.48
C ALA A 223 15.12 3.24 23.29
N GLY A 224 14.96 3.04 24.59
CA GLY A 224 14.45 4.08 25.51
C GLY A 224 12.94 4.28 25.47
N GLY A 225 12.19 3.32 24.97
CA GLY A 225 10.74 3.33 24.79
C GLY A 225 10.33 3.25 23.33
N THR A 226 9.18 2.64 23.08
CA THR A 226 8.67 2.41 21.73
C THR A 226 7.95 3.65 21.22
N SER A 227 8.53 4.37 20.25
CA SER A 227 7.95 5.58 19.67
C SER A 227 8.40 5.75 18.22
N LEU A 228 7.50 6.25 17.37
CA LEU A 228 7.91 6.73 16.05
C LEU A 228 8.84 7.94 16.18
N CYS A 229 9.81 8.00 15.29
CA CYS A 229 10.78 9.08 15.18
C CYS A 229 10.94 9.48 13.72
N VAL A 230 11.38 10.71 13.49
CA VAL A 230 11.69 11.23 12.15
C VAL A 230 13.14 11.72 12.10
N ALA A 231 13.73 11.67 10.91
CA ALA A 231 15.03 12.23 10.63
C ALA A 231 15.08 12.77 9.19
N PHE A 232 16.08 13.60 8.91
CA PHE A 232 16.27 14.26 7.62
C PHE A 232 17.68 14.05 7.11
N SER A 233 17.81 14.05 5.78
CA SER A 233 19.10 13.92 5.11
C SER A 233 19.10 14.69 3.79
N SER A 234 20.27 15.17 3.38
CA SER A 234 20.49 15.76 2.06
C SER A 234 20.87 14.74 1.00
N ASP A 235 21.36 13.55 1.41
CA ASP A 235 21.91 12.53 0.51
C ASP A 235 21.25 11.14 0.63
N GLY A 236 20.34 10.97 1.62
CA GLY A 236 19.65 9.72 1.87
C GLY A 236 20.48 8.67 2.63
N ILE A 237 21.69 9.02 3.09
CA ILE A 237 22.59 8.14 3.85
C ILE A 237 22.91 8.75 5.22
N HIS A 238 23.32 10.01 5.25
CA HIS A 238 23.69 10.71 6.47
C HIS A 238 22.47 11.45 7.01
N PHE A 239 21.72 10.76 7.87
CA PHE A 239 20.55 11.33 8.50
C PHE A 239 20.91 12.08 9.78
N SER A 240 20.11 13.10 10.11
CA SER A 240 20.14 13.77 11.42
C SER A 240 19.79 12.80 12.55
N ASP A 241 20.01 13.23 13.78
CA ASP A 241 19.51 12.49 14.95
C ASP A 241 18.00 12.27 14.86
N LEU A 242 17.55 11.12 15.37
CA LEU A 242 16.15 10.76 15.43
C LEU A 242 15.38 11.69 16.35
N LYS A 243 14.47 12.48 15.78
CA LYS A 243 13.55 13.34 16.53
C LYS A 243 12.32 12.53 16.94
N PRO A 244 11.96 12.52 18.23
CA PRO A 244 10.83 11.73 18.70
C PRO A 244 9.51 12.28 18.16
N TRP A 245 8.50 11.42 18.14
CA TRP A 245 7.11 11.77 17.85
C TRP A 245 6.62 12.89 18.77
N PRO A 246 5.74 13.80 18.30
CA PRO A 246 5.26 14.93 19.10
C PRO A 246 4.58 14.48 20.40
N ALA A 247 4.94 15.12 21.51
CA ALA A 247 4.42 14.76 22.84
C ALA A 247 2.90 14.98 22.99
N ASN A 248 2.31 15.85 22.18
CA ASN A 248 0.88 16.16 22.19
C ASN A 248 0.01 15.20 21.36
N SER A 249 0.62 14.23 20.70
CA SER A 249 -0.07 13.21 19.92
C SER A 249 0.41 11.83 20.33
N PRO A 250 -0.47 10.88 20.65
CA PRO A 250 -0.04 9.51 20.94
C PRO A 250 0.73 8.92 19.76
N SER A 251 1.94 8.42 20.01
CA SER A 251 2.70 7.70 19.01
C SER A 251 2.04 6.34 18.73
N PRO A 252 1.80 5.96 17.48
CA PRO A 252 1.48 4.57 17.17
C PRO A 252 2.71 3.71 17.49
N GLY A 253 2.56 2.74 18.36
CA GLY A 253 3.58 1.74 18.64
C GLY A 253 3.63 0.68 17.55
N ALA A 254 3.91 1.10 16.31
CA ALA A 254 3.72 0.26 15.13
C ALA A 254 5.06 -0.30 14.62
N ASP A 255 5.32 -1.55 14.97
CA ASP A 255 6.40 -2.38 14.42
C ASP A 255 6.03 -2.94 13.03
N CYS A 256 5.59 -2.05 12.13
CA CYS A 256 5.14 -2.41 10.78
C CYS A 256 5.80 -1.50 9.74
N HIS A 257 5.45 -1.69 8.47
CA HIS A 257 5.87 -0.78 7.40
C HIS A 257 5.18 0.58 7.57
N ASN A 258 5.88 1.55 8.14
CA ASN A 258 5.38 2.92 8.36
C ASN A 258 5.64 3.76 7.12
N LEU A 259 4.81 3.65 6.10
CA LEU A 259 5.04 4.34 4.83
C LEU A 259 4.53 5.78 4.86
N VAL A 260 5.34 6.70 4.36
CA VAL A 260 4.98 8.10 4.16
C VAL A 260 5.05 8.47 2.69
N PHE A 261 4.06 9.26 2.26
CA PHE A 261 4.08 9.94 0.96
C PHE A 261 3.62 11.39 1.13
N ARG A 262 3.86 12.22 0.11
CA ARG A 262 3.31 13.57 0.05
C ARG A 262 2.06 13.55 -0.81
N ASP A 263 0.92 13.86 -0.22
CA ASP A 263 -0.38 13.92 -0.90
C ASP A 263 -0.40 15.14 -1.84
N SER A 264 -0.47 14.90 -3.14
CA SER A 264 -0.44 15.95 -4.15
C SER A 264 -1.68 16.85 -4.12
N ARG A 265 -2.79 16.36 -3.58
CA ARG A 265 -4.08 17.05 -3.50
C ARG A 265 -4.15 18.05 -2.36
N THR A 266 -3.53 17.70 -1.22
CA THR A 266 -3.53 18.54 0.00
C THR A 266 -2.18 19.20 0.27
N ASN A 267 -1.14 18.73 -0.40
CA ASN A 267 0.26 19.11 -0.16
C ASN A 267 0.76 18.78 1.27
N GLU A 268 0.10 17.85 1.95
CA GLU A 268 0.49 17.33 3.26
C GLU A 268 1.28 16.03 3.13
N TYR A 269 2.07 15.73 4.14
CA TYR A 269 2.63 14.40 4.33
C TYR A 269 1.60 13.49 4.97
N VAL A 270 1.44 12.31 4.43
CA VAL A 270 0.53 11.28 4.92
C VAL A 270 1.33 10.06 5.35
N LEU A 271 1.21 9.72 6.62
CA LEU A 271 1.72 8.47 7.18
C LEU A 271 0.61 7.43 7.20
N ILE A 272 0.87 6.29 6.59
CA ILE A 272 0.07 5.07 6.78
C ILE A 272 0.85 4.16 7.73
N THR A 273 0.20 3.79 8.81
CA THR A 273 0.78 3.02 9.92
C THR A 273 -0.24 2.01 10.45
N ARG A 274 0.03 1.41 11.58
CA ARG A 274 -0.83 0.41 12.21
C ARG A 274 -1.27 0.85 13.61
N LEU A 275 -2.52 0.59 13.93
CA LEU A 275 -3.04 0.58 15.29
C LEU A 275 -3.52 -0.83 15.66
N TRP A 276 -3.76 -1.01 16.95
CA TRP A 276 -4.42 -2.18 17.50
C TRP A 276 -5.80 -1.79 17.98
N ASP A 277 -6.82 -2.49 17.51
CA ASP A 277 -8.18 -2.41 18.04
C ASP A 277 -8.67 -3.80 18.40
N SER A 278 -9.00 -4.01 19.67
CA SER A 278 -9.52 -5.30 20.18
C SER A 278 -8.64 -6.51 19.79
N ASN A 279 -7.31 -6.36 19.87
CA ASN A 279 -6.29 -7.32 19.47
C ASN A 279 -6.24 -7.64 17.96
N ILE A 280 -6.84 -6.81 17.14
CA ILE A 280 -6.78 -6.90 15.67
C ILE A 280 -5.92 -5.75 15.14
N ARG A 281 -5.06 -6.06 14.17
CA ARG A 281 -4.27 -5.07 13.45
C ARG A 281 -5.15 -4.33 12.45
N VAL A 282 -5.11 -2.99 12.49
CA VAL A 282 -5.87 -2.13 11.59
C VAL A 282 -4.94 -1.08 10.98
N SER A 283 -5.22 -0.67 9.74
CA SER A 283 -4.50 0.41 9.10
C SER A 283 -4.94 1.76 9.66
N ALA A 284 -4.00 2.64 9.91
CA ALA A 284 -4.23 3.97 10.45
C ALA A 284 -3.49 5.04 9.66
N MET A 285 -3.98 6.26 9.72
CA MET A 285 -3.43 7.42 9.03
C MET A 285 -3.13 8.54 10.02
N SER A 286 -2.02 9.24 9.80
CA SER A 286 -1.67 10.51 10.42
C SER A 286 -1.21 11.49 9.35
N ARG A 287 -1.39 12.79 9.56
CA ARG A 287 -1.03 13.85 8.61
C ARG A 287 -0.09 14.86 9.24
N SER A 288 0.75 15.48 8.41
CA SER A 288 1.68 16.52 8.81
C SER A 288 1.91 17.51 7.67
N THR A 289 2.06 18.79 8.01
CA THR A 289 2.44 19.84 7.05
C THR A 289 3.95 20.07 6.99
N ASP A 290 4.70 19.58 8.00
CA ASP A 290 6.13 19.87 8.18
C ASP A 290 7.01 18.63 8.39
N PHE A 291 6.41 17.43 8.40
CA PHE A 291 7.06 16.14 8.69
C PHE A 291 7.56 15.99 10.14
N ILE A 292 7.29 16.94 11.00
CA ILE A 292 7.69 16.91 12.43
C ILE A 292 6.47 16.81 13.33
N ASN A 293 5.47 17.65 13.07
CA ASN A 293 4.25 17.71 13.84
C ASN A 293 3.16 16.86 13.16
N TRP A 294 2.80 15.77 13.80
CA TRP A 294 1.86 14.79 13.25
C TRP A 294 0.53 14.81 13.99
N SER A 295 -0.56 14.68 13.28
CA SER A 295 -1.88 14.52 13.86
C SER A 295 -1.98 13.21 14.65
N LYS A 296 -2.98 13.11 15.53
CA LYS A 296 -3.30 11.82 16.17
C LYS A 296 -3.63 10.80 15.09
N PRO A 297 -3.00 9.60 15.10
CA PRO A 297 -3.36 8.54 14.17
C PRO A 297 -4.82 8.10 14.35
N VAL A 298 -5.51 7.94 13.23
CA VAL A 298 -6.90 7.45 13.19
C VAL A 298 -6.99 6.21 12.32
N GLU A 299 -7.81 5.26 12.73
CA GLU A 299 -8.09 4.10 11.90
C GLU A 299 -8.75 4.52 10.59
N VAL A 300 -8.30 3.95 9.48
CA VAL A 300 -8.84 4.22 8.14
C VAL A 300 -9.26 2.96 7.41
N HIS A 301 -8.73 1.79 7.80
CA HIS A 301 -9.10 0.54 7.14
C HIS A 301 -8.84 -0.66 8.04
N ARG A 302 -9.70 -1.67 7.95
CA ARG A 302 -9.57 -2.96 8.62
C ARG A 302 -9.92 -4.11 7.71
N GLY A 303 -9.30 -5.25 7.94
CA GLY A 303 -9.67 -6.51 7.29
C GLY A 303 -10.81 -7.23 8.01
N ASN A 304 -10.99 -8.49 7.68
CA ASN A 304 -12.05 -9.33 8.23
C ASN A 304 -11.61 -10.08 9.50
N GLY A 305 -11.42 -9.33 10.58
CA GLY A 305 -11.02 -9.90 11.87
C GLY A 305 -9.67 -10.64 11.83
N PHE A 306 -9.59 -11.78 12.52
CA PHE A 306 -8.35 -12.58 12.58
C PHE A 306 -8.04 -13.31 11.27
N ASP A 307 -9.02 -13.50 10.39
CA ASP A 307 -8.80 -14.21 9.12
C ASP A 307 -8.06 -13.35 8.09
N SER A 308 -8.09 -12.02 8.25
CA SER A 308 -7.35 -11.11 7.37
C SER A 308 -7.04 -9.79 8.08
N GLN A 309 -6.11 -9.81 9.06
CA GLN A 309 -5.65 -8.60 9.73
C GLN A 309 -4.78 -7.77 8.79
N ILE A 310 -4.97 -6.46 8.73
CA ILE A 310 -4.06 -5.58 7.94
C ILE A 310 -2.78 -5.36 8.73
N TYR A 311 -1.72 -6.06 8.33
CA TYR A 311 -0.42 -5.96 8.99
C TYR A 311 0.28 -4.65 8.67
N SER A 312 0.28 -4.28 7.40
CA SER A 312 0.77 -3.00 6.86
C SER A 312 0.07 -2.71 5.53
N MET A 313 0.04 -1.46 5.11
CA MET A 313 -0.59 -1.07 3.85
C MET A 313 0.16 0.11 3.23
N PRO A 314 1.29 -0.12 2.52
CA PRO A 314 1.88 0.90 1.68
C PRO A 314 0.87 1.50 0.70
N VAL A 315 0.84 2.83 0.62
CA VAL A 315 -0.11 3.58 -0.20
C VAL A 315 0.63 4.52 -1.13
N PHE A 316 0.14 4.66 -2.36
CA PHE A 316 0.64 5.59 -3.36
C PHE A 316 -0.50 6.18 -4.18
N GLU A 317 -0.29 7.37 -4.71
CA GLU A 317 -1.20 8.00 -5.66
C GLU A 317 -1.02 7.38 -7.04
N TYR A 318 -2.13 7.08 -7.71
CA TYR A 318 -2.08 6.59 -9.08
C TYR A 318 -3.36 6.95 -9.86
N GLY A 319 -3.22 7.75 -10.92
CA GLY A 319 -4.37 8.37 -11.59
C GLY A 319 -5.16 9.27 -10.64
N ASP A 320 -6.46 9.07 -10.60
CA ASP A 320 -7.34 9.82 -9.68
C ASP A 320 -7.66 9.05 -8.38
N LEU A 321 -6.85 8.04 -8.04
CA LEU A 321 -7.02 7.18 -6.87
C LEU A 321 -5.79 7.19 -5.95
N TYR A 322 -6.00 6.69 -4.74
CA TYR A 322 -4.97 6.13 -3.88
C TYR A 322 -5.04 4.61 -3.97
N VAL A 323 -3.92 3.97 -4.20
CA VAL A 323 -3.80 2.51 -4.26
C VAL A 323 -3.06 2.01 -3.03
N GLY A 324 -3.62 1.04 -2.34
CA GLY A 324 -3.06 0.42 -1.14
C GLY A 324 -2.63 -1.02 -1.38
N LEU A 325 -1.44 -1.37 -0.89
CA LEU A 325 -0.87 -2.71 -0.91
C LEU A 325 -1.04 -3.34 0.47
N ALA A 326 -2.22 -3.91 0.74
CA ALA A 326 -2.55 -4.46 2.04
C ALA A 326 -1.90 -5.82 2.27
N SER A 327 -0.97 -5.90 3.23
CA SER A 327 -0.41 -7.16 3.73
C SER A 327 -1.40 -7.77 4.71
N LEU A 328 -2.12 -8.80 4.28
CA LEU A 328 -3.18 -9.47 5.04
C LEU A 328 -2.61 -10.66 5.80
N TYR A 329 -2.52 -10.53 7.13
CA TYR A 329 -2.05 -11.60 8.00
C TYR A 329 -3.19 -12.55 8.37
N ARG A 330 -2.97 -13.82 8.11
CA ARG A 330 -3.92 -14.92 8.33
C ARG A 330 -3.67 -15.59 9.69
N ASP A 331 -4.31 -15.09 10.74
CA ASP A 331 -4.17 -15.57 12.13
C ASP A 331 -5.49 -16.17 12.68
N GLY A 332 -6.38 -16.55 11.79
CA GLY A 332 -7.71 -17.08 12.14
C GLY A 332 -7.72 -18.57 12.44
N ASP A 333 -8.12 -19.37 11.50
CA ASP A 333 -8.26 -20.82 11.62
C ASP A 333 -6.92 -21.54 11.45
N THR A 334 -6.41 -22.15 12.52
CA THR A 334 -5.14 -22.88 12.55
C THR A 334 -5.13 -24.16 11.70
N THR A 335 -6.28 -24.60 11.21
CA THR A 335 -6.42 -25.82 10.39
C THR A 335 -6.29 -25.52 8.90
N LEU A 336 -6.40 -24.24 8.50
CA LEU A 336 -6.32 -23.85 7.10
C LEU A 336 -4.87 -23.82 6.58
N PRO A 337 -4.65 -24.17 5.32
CA PRO A 337 -3.28 -24.20 4.73
C PRO A 337 -2.57 -22.85 4.76
N HIS A 338 -3.34 -21.74 4.70
CA HIS A 338 -2.83 -20.38 4.71
C HIS A 338 -2.72 -19.77 6.12
N TYR A 339 -2.93 -20.55 7.19
CA TYR A 339 -2.70 -20.08 8.55
C TYR A 339 -1.25 -19.64 8.74
N ASP A 340 -1.05 -18.53 9.45
CA ASP A 340 0.26 -17.93 9.76
C ASP A 340 1.03 -17.47 8.50
N THR A 341 0.29 -17.07 7.46
CA THR A 341 0.84 -16.47 6.23
C THR A 341 0.46 -15.00 6.10
N VAL A 342 1.15 -14.30 5.20
CA VAL A 342 0.83 -12.90 4.86
C VAL A 342 0.65 -12.80 3.35
N ASP A 343 -0.60 -12.57 2.94
CA ASP A 343 -0.95 -12.30 1.54
C ASP A 343 -0.81 -10.80 1.23
N LEU A 344 -0.64 -10.46 -0.04
CA LEU A 344 -0.70 -9.08 -0.49
C LEU A 344 -1.95 -8.86 -1.35
N ALA A 345 -2.87 -8.03 -0.86
CA ALA A 345 -4.09 -7.64 -1.57
C ALA A 345 -4.02 -6.21 -2.08
N LEU A 346 -4.74 -5.94 -3.16
CA LEU A 346 -4.83 -4.62 -3.75
C LEU A 346 -6.11 -3.92 -3.29
N GLN A 347 -5.94 -2.71 -2.73
CA GLN A 347 -7.00 -1.84 -2.25
C GLN A 347 -7.00 -0.52 -3.00
N TRP A 348 -8.12 0.18 -3.02
CA TRP A 348 -8.20 1.52 -3.57
C TRP A 348 -9.08 2.44 -2.73
N SER A 349 -8.80 3.73 -2.80
CA SER A 349 -9.54 4.79 -2.13
C SER A 349 -9.48 6.08 -2.95
N ILE A 350 -10.49 6.92 -2.78
CA ILE A 350 -10.51 8.27 -3.37
C ILE A 350 -10.11 9.35 -2.37
N ASN A 351 -10.16 9.03 -1.06
CA ASN A 351 -10.07 10.01 0.03
C ASN A 351 -9.19 9.56 1.21
N LEU A 352 -8.55 8.37 1.11
CA LEU A 352 -7.72 7.73 2.15
C LEU A 352 -8.49 7.25 3.39
N THR A 353 -9.78 7.48 3.50
CA THR A 353 -10.60 7.10 4.67
C THR A 353 -11.61 6.00 4.37
N GLU A 354 -11.99 5.86 3.11
CA GLU A 354 -12.88 4.79 2.64
C GLU A 354 -12.12 3.92 1.66
N TRP A 355 -11.85 2.67 2.04
CA TRP A 355 -11.09 1.72 1.25
C TRP A 355 -11.98 0.61 0.70
N ASN A 356 -11.68 0.20 -0.50
CA ASN A 356 -12.40 -0.85 -1.22
C ASN A 356 -11.41 -1.90 -1.73
N ASN A 357 -11.83 -3.16 -1.74
CA ASN A 357 -11.09 -4.22 -2.41
C ASN A 357 -11.15 -4.03 -3.93
N VAL A 358 -10.03 -4.20 -4.62
CA VAL A 358 -10.01 -4.23 -6.09
C VAL A 358 -10.67 -5.50 -6.62
N ALA A 359 -10.46 -6.62 -5.93
CA ALA A 359 -11.05 -7.92 -6.23
C ALA A 359 -11.57 -8.57 -4.94
N PRO A 360 -12.27 -9.72 -4.99
CA PRO A 360 -12.69 -10.44 -3.79
C PRO A 360 -11.53 -10.66 -2.81
N GLU A 361 -11.82 -10.70 -1.50
CA GLU A 361 -10.82 -10.78 -0.41
C GLU A 361 -9.82 -11.94 -0.53
N ASP A 362 -10.18 -12.99 -1.25
CA ASP A 362 -9.32 -14.16 -1.48
C ASP A 362 -8.32 -13.95 -2.64
N SER A 363 -8.40 -12.82 -3.32
CA SER A 363 -7.51 -12.53 -4.46
C SER A 363 -6.21 -11.93 -3.97
N THR A 364 -5.11 -12.63 -4.16
CA THR A 364 -3.77 -12.10 -3.92
C THR A 364 -3.28 -11.32 -5.15
N PHE A 365 -2.70 -10.14 -4.92
CA PHE A 365 -2.12 -9.33 -6.00
C PHE A 365 -0.74 -9.86 -6.41
N ILE A 366 0.15 -10.08 -5.45
CA ILE A 366 1.41 -10.79 -5.69
C ILE A 366 1.20 -12.24 -5.26
N PRO A 367 1.15 -13.20 -6.18
CA PRO A 367 0.90 -14.59 -5.83
C PRO A 367 2.09 -15.16 -5.05
N HIS A 368 1.79 -16.01 -4.07
CA HIS A 368 2.83 -16.77 -3.38
C HIS A 368 3.61 -17.69 -4.33
N GLY A 369 4.87 -17.94 -4.02
CA GLY A 369 5.67 -18.98 -4.64
C GLY A 369 5.15 -20.37 -4.27
N LYS A 370 5.64 -21.39 -4.98
CA LYS A 370 5.25 -22.78 -4.74
C LYS A 370 5.70 -23.26 -3.36
N GLY A 371 4.92 -24.16 -2.75
CA GLY A 371 5.29 -24.86 -1.52
C GLY A 371 4.96 -24.10 -0.24
N MET A 372 3.85 -23.37 -0.21
CA MET A 372 3.29 -22.79 1.02
C MET A 372 3.22 -23.83 2.14
N GLY A 373 3.58 -23.45 3.35
CA GLY A 373 3.45 -24.30 4.53
C GLY A 373 4.64 -24.20 5.49
N LYS A 374 4.76 -25.20 6.36
CA LYS A 374 5.79 -25.25 7.42
C LYS A 374 7.20 -25.34 6.84
N TYR A 375 8.15 -24.61 7.50
CA TYR A 375 9.57 -24.68 7.19
C TYR A 375 10.08 -26.15 7.18
N PRO A 376 10.99 -26.57 6.26
CA PRO A 376 11.73 -25.77 5.27
C PRO A 376 11.19 -25.93 3.83
N ARG A 377 10.03 -25.49 3.50
CA ARG A 377 9.39 -25.74 2.20
C ARG A 377 9.21 -24.49 1.37
N GLY A 378 9.24 -24.69 0.04
CA GLY A 378 8.79 -23.71 -0.94
C GLY A 378 9.86 -22.77 -1.47
N GLU A 379 9.42 -21.95 -2.39
CA GLU A 379 10.18 -20.84 -2.95
C GLU A 379 10.35 -19.72 -1.90
N PHE A 380 11.25 -18.77 -2.15
CA PHE A 380 11.61 -17.73 -1.16
C PHE A 380 10.41 -16.89 -0.69
N ASP A 381 9.35 -16.79 -1.49
CA ASP A 381 8.15 -16.00 -1.26
C ASP A 381 6.88 -16.86 -1.11
N SER A 382 7.03 -18.08 -0.62
CA SER A 382 5.92 -19.04 -0.57
C SER A 382 4.91 -18.82 0.56
N SER A 383 5.19 -17.94 1.54
CA SER A 383 4.31 -17.83 2.71
C SER A 383 4.08 -16.40 3.20
N VAL A 384 5.00 -15.48 2.96
CA VAL A 384 4.92 -14.11 3.47
C VAL A 384 5.36 -13.14 2.38
N ILE A 385 4.57 -12.07 2.16
CA ILE A 385 4.87 -11.02 1.19
C ILE A 385 4.63 -9.64 1.81
N PHE A 386 5.69 -8.81 1.83
CA PHE A 386 5.60 -7.38 2.15
C PHE A 386 6.21 -6.58 1.02
N SER A 387 5.43 -5.69 0.40
CA SER A 387 5.84 -4.95 -0.79
C SER A 387 6.18 -3.49 -0.50
N SER A 388 7.13 -2.95 -1.25
CA SER A 388 7.29 -1.53 -1.48
C SER A 388 6.20 -1.01 -2.41
N ILE A 389 6.00 0.31 -2.45
CA ILE A 389 5.25 0.94 -3.54
C ILE A 389 5.99 0.72 -4.87
N PRO A 390 5.28 0.74 -6.02
CA PRO A 390 5.92 0.46 -7.30
C PRO A 390 6.89 1.54 -7.77
N VAL A 391 7.85 1.11 -8.59
CA VAL A 391 8.68 2.01 -9.39
C VAL A 391 8.31 1.84 -10.85
N GLU A 392 7.96 2.95 -11.50
CA GLU A 392 7.65 2.95 -12.93
C GLU A 392 8.96 2.91 -13.74
N ILE A 393 9.08 1.92 -14.61
CA ILE A 393 10.20 1.77 -15.54
C ILE A 393 9.58 1.45 -16.91
N GLU A 394 9.71 2.38 -17.85
CA GLU A 394 9.09 2.28 -19.17
C GLU A 394 7.56 2.05 -19.06
N GLU A 395 7.04 1.03 -19.73
CA GLU A 395 5.61 0.68 -19.73
C GLU A 395 5.26 -0.37 -18.65
N ARG A 396 5.99 -0.40 -17.54
CA ARG A 396 5.79 -1.35 -16.45
C ARG A 396 5.85 -0.68 -15.09
N LEU A 397 5.07 -1.20 -14.15
CA LEU A 397 5.15 -0.90 -12.74
C LEU A 397 5.84 -2.07 -12.03
N TYR A 398 7.06 -1.86 -11.58
CA TYR A 398 7.84 -2.85 -10.84
C TYR A 398 7.58 -2.74 -9.35
N PHE A 399 7.20 -3.85 -8.74
CA PHE A 399 7.03 -3.99 -7.30
C PHE A 399 8.19 -4.79 -6.74
N TYR A 400 8.92 -4.19 -5.80
CA TYR A 400 9.94 -4.85 -5.02
C TYR A 400 9.32 -5.33 -3.72
N TYR A 401 9.50 -6.60 -3.38
CA TYR A 401 8.87 -7.18 -2.20
C TYR A 401 9.82 -8.09 -1.44
N MET A 402 9.68 -8.08 -0.11
CA MET A 402 10.31 -9.07 0.74
C MET A 402 9.42 -10.30 0.79
N GLY A 403 9.92 -11.40 0.26
CA GLY A 403 9.29 -12.71 0.34
C GLY A 403 9.84 -13.49 1.52
N GLY A 404 8.99 -14.31 2.17
CA GLY A 404 9.37 -15.16 3.28
C GLY A 404 9.00 -16.63 3.00
N LYS A 405 9.99 -17.53 3.18
CA LYS A 405 9.84 -18.97 3.05
C LYS A 405 9.56 -19.58 4.41
N GLY A 406 8.30 -19.82 4.72
CA GLY A 406 7.85 -20.34 5.99
C GLY A 406 6.85 -19.43 6.70
N PRO A 407 6.22 -19.90 7.78
CA PRO A 407 5.17 -19.18 8.48
C PRO A 407 5.70 -17.89 9.14
N HIS A 408 4.81 -16.93 9.32
CA HIS A 408 5.16 -15.61 9.85
C HIS A 408 5.79 -15.70 11.25
N THR A 409 5.27 -16.53 12.15
CA THR A 409 5.77 -16.66 13.52
C THR A 409 6.88 -17.71 13.69
N GLY A 410 7.16 -18.52 12.67
CA GLY A 410 8.09 -19.63 12.75
C GLY A 410 9.46 -19.35 12.13
N TRP A 411 10.20 -20.42 11.87
CA TRP A 411 11.39 -20.37 11.05
C TRP A 411 11.03 -19.85 9.67
N ARG A 412 11.77 -18.85 9.22
CA ARG A 412 11.55 -18.21 7.93
C ARG A 412 12.88 -17.70 7.39
N GLU A 413 13.11 -17.92 6.13
CA GLU A 413 14.19 -17.29 5.37
C GLU A 413 13.55 -16.26 4.44
N SER A 414 14.10 -15.08 4.40
CA SER A 414 13.53 -13.97 3.62
C SER A 414 14.51 -13.48 2.57
N ALA A 415 13.95 -12.99 1.46
CA ALA A 415 14.75 -12.44 0.38
C ALA A 415 13.97 -11.34 -0.35
N LEU A 416 14.70 -10.38 -0.91
CA LEU A 416 14.11 -9.38 -1.79
C LEU A 416 13.89 -9.99 -3.18
N GLY A 417 12.68 -9.84 -3.68
CA GLY A 417 12.34 -10.15 -5.07
C GLY A 417 11.65 -8.97 -5.73
N ARG A 418 11.40 -9.11 -7.03
CA ARG A 418 10.59 -8.17 -7.78
C ARG A 418 9.71 -8.87 -8.81
N GLY A 419 8.71 -8.17 -9.24
CA GLY A 419 7.86 -8.51 -10.37
C GLY A 419 7.18 -7.26 -10.89
N TYR A 420 6.38 -7.37 -11.91
CA TYR A 420 5.73 -6.22 -12.53
C TYR A 420 4.32 -6.54 -13.00
N ILE A 421 3.57 -5.47 -13.20
CA ILE A 421 2.39 -5.44 -14.07
C ILE A 421 2.68 -4.51 -15.25
N GLU A 422 1.99 -4.70 -16.36
CA GLU A 422 1.95 -3.67 -17.40
C GLU A 422 1.33 -2.40 -16.82
N LYS A 423 1.85 -1.25 -17.23
CA LYS A 423 1.38 0.06 -16.75
C LYS A 423 -0.13 0.17 -16.90
N ASP A 424 -0.80 0.69 -15.88
CA ASP A 424 -2.24 0.89 -15.79
C ASP A 424 -3.10 -0.40 -15.70
N LYS A 425 -2.51 -1.60 -15.79
CA LYS A 425 -3.27 -2.87 -15.82
C LYS A 425 -3.34 -3.57 -14.46
N PHE A 426 -3.90 -2.90 -13.45
CA PHE A 426 -4.11 -3.47 -12.11
C PHE A 426 -5.25 -4.50 -12.08
N ALA A 427 -6.41 -4.13 -12.62
CA ALA A 427 -7.56 -5.01 -12.78
C ALA A 427 -8.49 -4.45 -13.87
N CYS A 428 -9.23 -5.33 -14.53
CA CYS A 428 -10.12 -5.00 -15.63
C CYS A 428 -11.50 -5.59 -15.45
N TYR A 429 -12.46 -5.09 -16.22
CA TYR A 429 -13.69 -5.80 -16.45
C TYR A 429 -13.61 -6.56 -17.77
N GLY A 430 -13.85 -7.86 -17.71
CA GLY A 430 -14.03 -8.75 -18.84
C GLY A 430 -15.43 -9.38 -18.87
N SER A 431 -15.67 -10.24 -19.85
CA SER A 431 -16.94 -10.97 -19.96
C SER A 431 -16.97 -12.16 -19.01
N ARG A 432 -18.05 -12.27 -18.21
CA ARG A 432 -18.28 -13.42 -17.33
C ARG A 432 -18.49 -14.73 -18.14
N THR A 433 -19.13 -14.62 -19.30
CA THR A 433 -19.35 -15.75 -20.22
C THR A 433 -18.85 -15.34 -21.60
N GLY A 434 -17.73 -15.91 -22.04
CA GLY A 434 -16.94 -15.46 -23.19
C GLY A 434 -17.66 -15.29 -24.54
N ASN A 435 -18.83 -15.92 -24.74
CA ASN A 435 -19.56 -15.87 -26.02
C ASN A 435 -20.69 -14.82 -26.04
N ARG A 436 -20.86 -14.03 -24.99
CA ARG A 436 -21.89 -12.99 -24.92
C ARG A 436 -21.25 -11.64 -24.67
N PRO A 437 -21.74 -10.57 -25.32
CA PRO A 437 -21.28 -9.24 -25.01
C PRO A 437 -21.45 -8.91 -23.52
N SER A 438 -20.50 -8.17 -22.97
CA SER A 438 -20.59 -7.51 -21.68
C SER A 438 -20.85 -6.03 -21.86
N SER A 439 -21.46 -5.40 -20.88
CA SER A 439 -21.79 -3.98 -20.94
C SER A 439 -21.58 -3.32 -19.57
N LEU A 440 -20.97 -2.15 -19.59
CA LEU A 440 -20.73 -1.28 -18.44
C LEU A 440 -21.30 0.10 -18.76
N THR A 441 -22.15 0.63 -17.88
CA THR A 441 -22.66 2.00 -17.98
C THR A 441 -22.08 2.84 -16.86
N SER A 442 -21.40 3.92 -17.22
CA SER A 442 -20.76 4.80 -16.25
C SER A 442 -21.76 5.72 -15.53
N GLN A 443 -21.30 6.34 -14.46
CA GLN A 443 -21.86 7.58 -13.95
C GLN A 443 -21.76 8.66 -15.05
N GLY A 444 -22.36 9.84 -14.82
CA GLY A 444 -22.24 10.93 -15.77
C GLY A 444 -20.85 11.54 -15.78
N PHE A 445 -20.24 11.59 -16.95
CA PHE A 445 -19.05 12.39 -17.24
C PHE A 445 -19.42 13.75 -17.83
N ASN A 446 -18.68 14.78 -17.44
CA ASN A 446 -18.65 16.05 -18.15
C ASN A 446 -17.40 16.07 -19.04
N PHE A 447 -17.52 16.59 -20.25
CA PHE A 447 -16.43 16.66 -21.23
C PHE A 447 -15.99 18.13 -21.39
N PHE A 448 -14.69 18.41 -21.20
CA PHE A 448 -14.12 19.74 -21.36
C PHE A 448 -13.12 19.84 -22.53
N GLY A 449 -12.82 18.73 -23.20
CA GLY A 449 -12.02 18.60 -24.41
C GLY A 449 -12.43 17.40 -25.25
N GLU A 450 -11.77 17.19 -26.38
CA GLU A 450 -12.08 16.10 -27.33
C GLU A 450 -11.35 14.80 -27.02
N ASN A 451 -10.36 14.85 -26.15
CA ASN A 451 -9.56 13.67 -25.86
C ASN A 451 -10.32 12.73 -24.91
N VAL A 452 -10.78 11.62 -25.43
CA VAL A 452 -11.41 10.53 -24.68
C VAL A 452 -10.74 9.23 -25.10
N GLU A 453 -10.14 8.51 -24.17
CA GLU A 453 -9.37 7.32 -24.47
C GLU A 453 -9.79 6.16 -23.57
N LEU A 454 -9.74 4.96 -24.11
CA LEU A 454 -9.99 3.70 -23.39
C LEU A 454 -8.73 2.84 -23.44
N LEU A 455 -8.32 2.32 -22.29
CA LEU A 455 -7.34 1.24 -22.20
C LEU A 455 -8.08 -0.08 -22.31
N VAL A 456 -7.96 -0.74 -23.44
CA VAL A 456 -8.66 -2.00 -23.72
C VAL A 456 -7.75 -3.01 -24.40
N ASP A 457 -7.85 -4.27 -23.97
CA ASP A 457 -7.33 -5.39 -24.73
C ASP A 457 -8.46 -5.99 -25.56
N ILE A 458 -8.26 -6.13 -26.87
CA ILE A 458 -9.24 -6.69 -27.79
C ILE A 458 -8.64 -7.94 -28.44
N GLU A 459 -9.24 -9.10 -28.18
CA GLU A 459 -8.82 -10.39 -28.76
C GLU A 459 -9.24 -10.50 -30.22
N ASP A 460 -8.70 -11.48 -30.94
CA ASP A 460 -9.08 -11.77 -32.32
C ASP A 460 -10.59 -11.99 -32.47
N GLY A 461 -11.19 -11.18 -33.37
CA GLY A 461 -12.64 -11.16 -33.59
C GLY A 461 -13.43 -10.51 -32.45
N GLY A 462 -12.74 -9.85 -31.50
CA GLY A 462 -13.36 -9.03 -30.46
C GLY A 462 -13.71 -7.64 -30.96
N TRP A 463 -14.49 -6.93 -30.14
CA TRP A 463 -14.87 -5.54 -30.44
C TRP A 463 -15.28 -4.81 -29.17
N VAL A 464 -15.17 -3.48 -29.21
CA VAL A 464 -15.68 -2.54 -28.19
C VAL A 464 -16.46 -1.46 -28.92
N LYS A 465 -17.65 -1.13 -28.43
CA LYS A 465 -18.53 -0.07 -28.93
C LYS A 465 -19.05 0.77 -27.78
N VAL A 466 -19.23 2.05 -28.00
CA VAL A 466 -19.62 2.99 -26.96
C VAL A 466 -20.79 3.85 -27.38
N ASP A 467 -21.88 3.79 -26.60
CA ASP A 467 -22.95 4.80 -26.65
C ASP A 467 -22.65 5.93 -25.66
N LEU A 468 -22.95 7.15 -26.04
CA LEU A 468 -23.06 8.24 -25.10
C LEU A 468 -24.53 8.51 -24.80
N MET A 469 -24.89 8.56 -23.53
CA MET A 469 -26.27 8.59 -23.05
C MET A 469 -26.52 9.84 -22.22
N ASN A 470 -27.79 10.17 -21.97
CA ASN A 470 -28.14 11.14 -20.93
C ASN A 470 -27.57 10.70 -19.57
N GLN A 471 -27.48 11.61 -18.63
CA GLN A 471 -26.92 11.37 -17.30
C GLN A 471 -27.52 10.14 -16.57
N GLY A 472 -28.78 9.85 -16.79
CA GLY A 472 -29.46 8.69 -16.22
C GLY A 472 -29.12 7.35 -16.90
N GLY A 473 -28.36 7.37 -17.98
CA GLY A 473 -28.01 6.15 -18.73
C GLY A 473 -29.21 5.47 -19.41
N THR A 474 -30.25 6.25 -19.77
CA THR A 474 -31.52 5.71 -20.28
C THR A 474 -31.80 6.05 -21.74
N VAL A 475 -31.25 7.16 -22.25
CA VAL A 475 -31.50 7.65 -23.62
C VAL A 475 -30.17 7.93 -24.30
N VAL A 476 -29.91 7.29 -25.41
CA VAL A 476 -28.72 7.54 -26.24
C VAL A 476 -28.82 8.92 -26.89
N GLN A 477 -27.73 9.67 -26.86
CA GLN A 477 -27.64 10.98 -27.53
C GLN A 477 -27.54 10.74 -29.05
N LYS A 478 -28.32 11.53 -29.80
CA LYS A 478 -28.31 11.45 -31.26
C LYS A 478 -26.92 11.72 -31.84
N GLY A 479 -26.41 10.83 -32.66
CA GLY A 479 -25.08 10.87 -33.26
C GLY A 479 -23.98 10.20 -32.43
N PHE A 480 -24.33 9.74 -31.23
CA PHE A 480 -23.41 9.06 -30.28
C PHE A 480 -23.82 7.61 -30.02
N GLU A 481 -24.51 6.99 -31.00
CA GLU A 481 -24.87 5.58 -30.97
C GLU A 481 -23.62 4.68 -31.05
N ALA A 482 -23.66 3.52 -30.44
CA ALA A 482 -22.58 2.56 -30.41
C ALA A 482 -22.01 2.20 -31.78
N ASP A 483 -22.87 2.09 -32.79
CA ASP A 483 -22.47 1.77 -34.15
C ASP A 483 -21.73 2.93 -34.86
N ASN A 484 -21.82 4.14 -34.34
CA ASN A 484 -21.07 5.31 -34.81
C ASN A 484 -19.73 5.48 -34.09
N SER A 485 -19.49 4.70 -33.03
CA SER A 485 -18.24 4.79 -32.26
C SER A 485 -17.08 4.13 -33.00
N THR A 486 -15.90 4.73 -32.90
CA THR A 486 -14.66 4.24 -33.48
C THR A 486 -13.55 4.30 -32.43
N LEU A 487 -12.74 3.26 -32.35
CA LEU A 487 -11.53 3.21 -31.56
C LEU A 487 -10.31 3.25 -32.49
N ARG A 488 -9.47 4.27 -32.34
CA ARG A 488 -8.20 4.40 -33.04
C ARG A 488 -7.07 4.03 -32.10
N ASP A 489 -6.29 3.03 -32.43
CA ASP A 489 -5.13 2.58 -31.68
C ASP A 489 -4.10 3.71 -31.51
N LEU A 490 -3.66 3.94 -30.27
CA LEU A 490 -2.61 4.89 -29.90
C LEU A 490 -1.32 4.19 -29.46
N GLY A 491 -1.32 2.87 -29.41
CA GLY A 491 -0.26 2.04 -28.85
C GLY A 491 -0.47 1.72 -27.36
N ASN A 492 0.24 0.71 -26.87
CA ASN A 492 0.22 0.27 -25.47
C ASN A 492 -1.18 -0.07 -24.91
N GLY A 493 -2.11 -0.49 -25.80
CA GLY A 493 -3.50 -0.81 -25.43
C GLY A 493 -4.43 0.39 -25.28
N TRP A 494 -3.93 1.62 -25.37
CA TRP A 494 -4.74 2.82 -25.40
C TRP A 494 -5.36 3.09 -26.76
N HIS A 495 -6.65 3.45 -26.77
CA HIS A 495 -7.42 3.73 -27.98
C HIS A 495 -8.18 5.03 -27.83
N GLN A 496 -8.06 5.94 -28.78
CA GLN A 496 -8.87 7.15 -28.84
C GLN A 496 -10.29 6.79 -29.29
N LEU A 497 -11.26 7.19 -28.47
CA LEU A 497 -12.68 7.03 -28.75
C LEU A 497 -13.21 8.26 -29.49
N THR A 498 -13.87 8.04 -30.63
CA THR A 498 -14.58 9.09 -31.40
C THR A 498 -15.90 8.56 -31.91
N TRP A 499 -16.80 9.47 -32.31
CA TRP A 499 -18.06 9.13 -32.99
C TRP A 499 -18.11 9.78 -34.37
N HIS A 500 -18.52 9.01 -35.36
CA HIS A 500 -18.59 9.49 -36.75
C HIS A 500 -19.52 10.70 -36.84
N ASN A 501 -19.02 11.81 -37.39
CA ASN A 501 -19.74 13.09 -37.54
C ASN A 501 -20.25 13.73 -36.24
N SER A 502 -19.76 13.32 -35.06
CA SER A 502 -20.14 13.88 -33.79
C SER A 502 -18.91 14.15 -32.92
N SER A 503 -18.89 15.32 -32.25
CA SER A 503 -17.86 15.70 -31.30
C SER A 503 -18.49 15.93 -29.93
N VAL A 504 -17.86 15.41 -28.89
CA VAL A 504 -18.28 15.64 -27.49
C VAL A 504 -18.30 17.13 -27.14
N MET A 505 -17.57 17.97 -27.88
CA MET A 505 -17.56 19.42 -27.70
C MET A 505 -18.85 20.11 -28.16
N ASN A 506 -19.69 19.40 -28.96
CA ASN A 506 -21.01 19.88 -29.37
C ASN A 506 -22.11 19.57 -28.34
N LEU A 507 -21.76 18.83 -27.27
CA LEU A 507 -22.66 18.53 -26.17
C LEU A 507 -22.82 19.77 -25.25
N ASN A 508 -23.92 19.81 -24.51
CA ASN A 508 -24.08 20.83 -23.48
C ASN A 508 -23.05 20.64 -22.36
N ARG A 509 -22.12 21.58 -22.21
CA ARG A 509 -21.02 21.54 -21.23
C ARG A 509 -21.47 21.62 -19.78
N GLU A 510 -22.70 22.06 -19.51
CA GLU A 510 -23.29 22.08 -18.17
C GLU A 510 -23.94 20.73 -17.81
N SER A 511 -23.99 19.80 -18.74
CA SER A 511 -24.61 18.50 -18.57
C SER A 511 -23.58 17.39 -18.39
N PHE A 512 -24.03 16.29 -17.80
CA PHE A 512 -23.25 15.08 -17.62
C PHE A 512 -23.86 13.97 -18.47
N TYR A 513 -23.00 13.13 -19.05
CA TYR A 513 -23.37 12.07 -19.97
C TYR A 513 -22.78 10.75 -19.52
N ALA A 514 -23.59 9.71 -19.46
CA ALA A 514 -23.12 8.36 -19.17
C ALA A 514 -22.56 7.72 -20.45
N MET A 515 -21.45 7.01 -20.33
CA MET A 515 -20.93 6.13 -21.39
C MET A 515 -21.41 4.71 -21.12
N ARG A 516 -22.04 4.07 -22.12
CA ARG A 516 -22.29 2.65 -22.11
C ARG A 516 -21.28 1.97 -23.01
N ILE A 517 -20.34 1.27 -22.42
CA ILE A 517 -19.28 0.53 -23.10
C ILE A 517 -19.77 -0.92 -23.24
N THR A 518 -19.98 -1.36 -24.46
CA THR A 518 -20.35 -2.75 -24.78
C THR A 518 -19.20 -3.41 -25.51
N MET A 519 -18.82 -4.60 -25.05
CA MET A 519 -17.63 -5.28 -25.55
C MET A 519 -17.84 -6.79 -25.61
N GLN A 520 -17.14 -7.44 -26.53
CA GLN A 520 -17.08 -8.89 -26.66
C GLN A 520 -15.65 -9.30 -26.96
N LYS A 521 -15.15 -10.34 -26.28
CA LYS A 521 -13.75 -10.77 -26.37
C LYS A 521 -12.80 -9.59 -26.17
N ALA A 522 -13.09 -8.78 -25.15
CA ALA A 522 -12.29 -7.63 -24.81
C ALA A 522 -12.30 -7.39 -23.30
N LYS A 523 -11.29 -6.66 -22.81
CA LYS A 523 -11.11 -6.29 -21.40
C LYS A 523 -10.93 -4.78 -21.31
N LEU A 524 -11.68 -4.13 -20.42
CA LEU A 524 -11.57 -2.70 -20.13
C LEU A 524 -10.75 -2.51 -18.85
N TRP A 525 -9.66 -1.75 -18.93
CA TRP A 525 -8.76 -1.44 -17.82
C TRP A 525 -8.97 -0.05 -17.25
N ALA A 526 -9.10 0.96 -18.13
CA ALA A 526 -9.19 2.35 -17.74
C ALA A 526 -9.88 3.23 -18.79
N ILE A 527 -10.30 4.42 -18.35
CA ILE A 527 -10.81 5.52 -19.15
C ILE A 527 -9.99 6.74 -18.80
N GLN A 528 -9.48 7.49 -19.80
CA GLN A 528 -8.80 8.75 -19.51
C GLN A 528 -9.16 9.81 -20.55
N GLY A 529 -8.83 11.07 -20.21
CA GLY A 529 -8.93 12.19 -21.14
C GLY A 529 -9.48 13.46 -20.54
N ASP A 530 -10.02 14.30 -21.40
CA ASP A 530 -10.59 15.61 -21.07
C ASP A 530 -12.03 15.46 -20.55
N LEU A 531 -12.19 14.69 -19.48
CA LEU A 531 -13.48 14.37 -18.89
C LEU A 531 -13.34 14.21 -17.37
N TYR A 532 -14.41 14.49 -16.64
CA TYR A 532 -14.47 14.23 -15.21
C TYR A 532 -15.83 13.66 -14.79
N VAL A 533 -15.82 12.78 -13.78
CA VAL A 533 -17.03 12.18 -13.21
C VAL A 533 -17.76 13.21 -12.36
N ARG A 534 -19.08 13.26 -12.46
CA ARG A 534 -19.89 14.06 -11.53
C ARG A 534 -19.64 13.58 -10.10
N PRO A 535 -19.24 14.48 -9.17
CA PRO A 535 -18.95 14.09 -7.80
C PRO A 535 -20.25 13.88 -6.99
N LEU A 536 -20.95 12.76 -7.21
CA LEU A 536 -22.13 12.42 -6.41
C LEU A 536 -21.77 11.90 -5.01
N LYS A 537 -20.58 11.34 -4.85
CA LYS A 537 -20.06 10.86 -3.56
C LYS A 537 -19.09 11.81 -2.88
N TYR A 538 -18.58 12.80 -3.60
CA TYR A 538 -17.48 13.67 -3.16
C TYR A 538 -17.93 15.06 -2.70
N ALA A 539 -19.21 15.38 -2.86
CA ALA A 539 -19.78 16.67 -2.56
C ALA A 539 -20.39 16.72 -1.15
N LYS A 540 -19.63 16.32 -0.13
CA LYS A 540 -19.83 16.83 1.24
C LYS A 540 -18.49 16.83 1.97
N PRO A 541 -18.08 18.01 2.45
CA PRO A 541 -16.99 18.12 3.39
C PRO A 541 -17.32 17.40 4.69
#